data_8cc07a1a2e1250f1b625331c902b63cd
#
_entry.id   8cc07a1a2e1250f1b625331c902b63cd
#
_cell.length_a   1.000
_cell.length_b   1.000
_cell.length_c   1.000
_cell.angle_alpha   90.00
_cell.angle_beta   90.00
_cell.angle_gamma   90.00
#
_symmetry.space_group_name_H-M   'P 1'
#
loop_
_entity.id
_entity.type
_entity.pdbx_description
1 polymer ?
#
loop_
_entity_poly.entity_id
_entity_poly.type
_entity_poly.pdbx_seq_one_letter_code
_entity_poly.pdbx_strand_id
1 'polypeptide(L)'
;ETPYLIHTSHEIHEDNGALEYGKTTDISMRIKNVGKQATNNVTVTLSANSEYVTISKNNVQITTINANEEINLDKAFTVNINPSIPDETKIEFTVTCSNGTDTWTTMFYEYAYAPVFVINRVGMHSNKLAQPGEKSAIEIEFENVGNAVAYNVVTEAYSSSSDIEFEDISAVTEEVKVGESYVVTLDFNVAKSVLIGTVF
;
A
#
# COMPACT_ATOMS: atom_id res chain seq x y z
N GLU A 1 -12.87 40.81 9.51
CA GLU A 1 -11.60 40.55 10.23
C GLU A 1 -11.73 39.39 11.24
N THR A 2 -12.25 38.26 10.77
CA THR A 2 -12.54 37.04 11.56
C THR A 2 -11.31 36.12 11.61
N PRO A 3 -11.26 35.11 12.48
CA PRO A 3 -10.27 34.03 12.39
C PRO A 3 -10.41 33.31 11.05
N TYR A 4 -9.31 32.76 10.53
CA TYR A 4 -9.31 31.94 9.32
C TYR A 4 -8.21 30.88 9.43
N LEU A 5 -8.61 29.61 9.54
CA LEU A 5 -7.71 28.50 9.77
C LEU A 5 -7.40 27.76 8.48
N ILE A 6 -6.12 27.48 8.26
CA ILE A 6 -5.64 26.70 7.12
C ILE A 6 -4.67 25.62 7.58
N HIS A 7 -4.64 24.50 6.87
CA HIS A 7 -3.55 23.53 6.89
C HIS A 7 -2.37 24.11 6.11
N THR A 8 -1.16 24.05 6.67
CA THR A 8 0.06 24.58 6.04
C THR A 8 1.03 23.48 5.64
N SER A 9 1.13 22.42 6.43
CA SER A 9 1.99 21.27 6.16
C SER A 9 1.57 20.06 6.98
N HIS A 10 2.05 18.90 6.59
CA HIS A 10 1.88 17.65 7.32
C HIS A 10 3.14 16.79 7.17
N GLU A 11 3.26 15.77 8.01
CA GLU A 11 4.35 14.81 8.02
C GLU A 11 3.77 13.41 8.24
N ILE A 12 4.12 12.48 7.35
CA ILE A 12 3.80 11.06 7.47
C ILE A 12 4.95 10.39 8.22
N HIS A 13 4.65 9.75 9.37
CA HIS A 13 5.64 9.12 10.23
C HIS A 13 5.99 7.69 9.77
N GLU A 14 6.54 7.59 8.56
CA GLU A 14 7.17 6.41 7.98
C GLU A 14 8.59 6.73 7.56
N ASP A 15 9.48 5.73 7.50
CA ASP A 15 10.90 5.93 7.20
C ASP A 15 11.14 6.61 5.85
N ASN A 16 10.28 6.37 4.87
CA ASN A 16 10.31 6.99 3.54
C ASN A 16 9.36 8.20 3.40
N GLY A 17 8.63 8.56 4.46
CA GLY A 17 7.65 9.66 4.45
C GLY A 17 6.44 9.43 3.55
N ALA A 18 6.13 8.18 3.19
CA ALA A 18 5.05 7.83 2.27
C ALA A 18 4.02 6.89 2.90
N LEU A 19 2.80 6.91 2.36
CA LEU A 19 1.78 5.93 2.70
C LEU A 19 2.06 4.62 1.94
N GLU A 20 2.00 3.48 2.64
CA GLU A 20 2.23 2.17 2.05
C GLU A 20 1.10 1.19 2.38
N TYR A 21 0.88 0.24 1.47
CA TYR A 21 -0.10 -0.82 1.60
C TYR A 21 0.02 -1.58 2.94
N GLY A 22 -1.11 -1.88 3.55
CA GLY A 22 -1.17 -2.68 4.77
C GLY A 22 -0.61 -2.01 6.03
N LYS A 23 -0.10 -0.76 5.94
CA LYS A 23 0.46 -0.05 7.10
C LYS A 23 -0.56 0.80 7.82
N THR A 24 -0.29 0.97 9.12
CA THR A 24 -0.93 1.95 10.00
C THR A 24 0.12 2.97 10.38
N THR A 25 -0.12 4.23 10.06
CA THR A 25 0.86 5.31 10.29
C THR A 25 0.23 6.53 10.93
N ASP A 26 1.04 7.28 11.68
CA ASP A 26 0.62 8.55 12.25
C ASP A 26 0.95 9.71 11.30
N ILE A 27 0.10 10.74 11.33
CA ILE A 27 0.30 11.99 10.60
C ILE A 27 0.32 13.13 11.61
N SER A 28 1.40 13.92 11.57
CA SER A 28 1.48 15.25 12.19
C SER A 28 1.00 16.32 11.23
N MET A 29 0.42 17.39 11.75
CA MET A 29 -0.15 18.46 10.92
C MET A 29 0.07 19.82 11.54
N ARG A 30 0.29 20.82 10.69
CA ARG A 30 0.35 22.22 11.11
C ARG A 30 -0.88 22.96 10.66
N ILE A 31 -1.52 23.63 11.63
CA ILE A 31 -2.68 24.52 11.42
C ILE A 31 -2.27 25.93 11.75
N LYS A 32 -2.54 26.86 10.84
CA LYS A 32 -2.26 28.28 11.01
C LYS A 32 -3.54 29.10 10.98
N ASN A 33 -3.64 30.03 11.89
CA ASN A 33 -4.66 31.08 11.84
C ASN A 33 -4.10 32.27 11.05
N VAL A 34 -4.51 32.41 9.79
CA VAL A 34 -4.12 33.55 8.94
C VAL A 34 -5.08 34.75 9.10
N GLY A 35 -6.13 34.58 9.91
CA GLY A 35 -7.05 35.64 10.26
C GLY A 35 -6.44 36.64 11.29
N LYS A 36 -7.18 37.69 11.56
CA LYS A 36 -6.74 38.78 12.46
C LYS A 36 -7.27 38.69 13.90
N GLN A 37 -8.05 37.67 14.20
CA GLN A 37 -8.59 37.42 15.54
C GLN A 37 -8.26 35.96 15.97
N ALA A 38 -8.11 35.80 17.30
CA ALA A 38 -7.99 34.48 17.91
C ALA A 38 -9.31 33.73 17.83
N THR A 39 -9.23 32.39 17.85
CA THR A 39 -10.37 31.51 18.03
C THR A 39 -10.08 30.43 19.05
N ASN A 40 -11.12 29.90 19.69
CA ASN A 40 -11.02 28.90 20.76
C ASN A 40 -11.84 27.67 20.46
N ASN A 41 -11.51 26.57 21.17
CA ASN A 41 -12.24 25.29 21.13
C ASN A 41 -12.39 24.74 19.71
N VAL A 42 -11.30 24.74 18.96
CA VAL A 42 -11.29 24.28 17.57
C VAL A 42 -11.12 22.76 17.54
N THR A 43 -12.06 22.07 16.92
CA THR A 43 -11.90 20.66 16.53
C THR A 43 -11.29 20.62 15.14
N VAL A 44 -10.15 19.95 15.00
CA VAL A 44 -9.52 19.65 13.71
C VAL A 44 -9.82 18.21 13.37
N THR A 45 -10.48 17.98 12.24
CA THR A 45 -10.87 16.64 11.76
C THR A 45 -10.19 16.36 10.42
N LEU A 46 -9.62 15.15 10.29
CA LEU A 46 -9.07 14.63 9.06
C LEU A 46 -10.03 13.58 8.48
N SER A 47 -10.32 13.68 7.20
CA SER A 47 -11.05 12.68 6.43
C SER A 47 -10.35 12.37 5.13
N ALA A 48 -10.60 11.19 4.57
CA ALA A 48 -10.05 10.75 3.29
C ALA A 48 -11.18 10.31 2.35
N ASN A 49 -11.08 10.67 1.07
CA ASN A 49 -11.98 10.23 0.03
C ASN A 49 -11.36 9.01 -0.69
N SER A 50 -11.36 7.85 -0.03
CA SER A 50 -10.82 6.61 -0.59
C SER A 50 -11.38 5.41 0.16
N GLU A 51 -11.80 4.38 -0.57
CA GLU A 51 -12.23 3.09 0.01
C GLU A 51 -11.07 2.29 0.62
N TYR A 52 -9.83 2.63 0.27
CA TYR A 52 -8.62 1.97 0.76
C TYR A 52 -8.06 2.58 2.04
N VAL A 53 -8.66 3.67 2.54
CA VAL A 53 -8.13 4.42 3.68
C VAL A 53 -9.18 4.52 4.78
N THR A 54 -8.79 4.14 6.00
CA THR A 54 -9.57 4.41 7.21
C THR A 54 -8.73 5.22 8.18
N ILE A 55 -9.36 6.13 8.91
CA ILE A 55 -8.68 6.99 9.88
C ILE A 55 -9.22 6.64 11.26
N SER A 56 -8.43 5.91 12.04
CA SER A 56 -8.82 5.41 13.37
C SER A 56 -8.75 6.49 14.44
N LYS A 57 -7.82 7.45 14.29
CA LYS A 57 -7.74 8.66 15.10
C LYS A 57 -7.90 9.86 14.16
N ASN A 58 -9.09 10.41 14.08
CA ASN A 58 -9.47 11.34 13.03
C ASN A 58 -9.69 12.78 13.49
N ASN A 59 -9.59 13.09 14.78
CA ASN A 59 -9.77 14.46 15.28
C ASN A 59 -8.88 14.78 16.48
N VAL A 60 -8.63 16.07 16.66
CA VAL A 60 -7.87 16.62 17.77
C VAL A 60 -8.43 18.01 18.13
N GLN A 61 -8.29 18.41 19.39
CA GLN A 61 -8.74 19.70 19.90
C GLN A 61 -7.60 20.71 20.04
N ILE A 62 -7.84 21.93 19.61
CA ILE A 62 -7.02 23.12 19.90
C ILE A 62 -7.79 24.01 20.84
N THR A 63 -7.24 24.27 22.03
CA THR A 63 -7.89 25.14 23.02
C THR A 63 -8.00 26.57 22.54
N THR A 64 -6.88 27.13 22.04
CA THR A 64 -6.81 28.52 21.54
C THR A 64 -5.77 28.58 20.42
N ILE A 65 -6.05 29.31 19.36
CA ILE A 65 -5.09 29.65 18.31
C ILE A 65 -5.20 31.19 18.05
N ASN A 66 -4.13 31.91 18.35
CA ASN A 66 -4.10 33.36 18.21
C ASN A 66 -4.00 33.79 16.73
N ALA A 67 -4.23 35.07 16.46
CA ALA A 67 -4.01 35.61 15.12
C ALA A 67 -2.55 35.39 14.68
N ASN A 68 -2.35 34.94 13.47
CA ASN A 68 -1.05 34.60 12.85
C ASN A 68 -0.27 33.45 13.54
N GLU A 69 -0.84 32.82 14.56
CA GLU A 69 -0.23 31.66 15.23
C GLU A 69 -0.32 30.37 14.34
N GLU A 70 0.73 29.58 14.41
CA GLU A 70 0.77 28.23 13.83
C GLU A 70 0.99 27.20 14.93
N ILE A 71 0.16 26.17 14.97
CA ILE A 71 0.21 25.09 15.95
C ILE A 71 0.60 23.79 15.23
N ASN A 72 1.58 23.07 15.80
CA ASN A 72 1.92 21.73 15.38
C ASN A 72 1.09 20.71 16.17
N LEU A 73 0.35 19.88 15.47
CA LEU A 73 -0.45 18.77 15.98
C LEU A 73 0.37 17.48 15.78
N ASP A 74 1.23 17.18 16.76
CA ASP A 74 2.17 16.06 16.67
C ASP A 74 1.43 14.72 16.76
N LYS A 75 1.63 13.84 15.75
CA LYS A 75 1.03 12.50 15.63
C LYS A 75 -0.46 12.51 15.98
N ALA A 76 -1.16 13.55 15.51
CA ALA A 76 -2.54 13.81 15.90
C ALA A 76 -3.54 12.90 15.21
N PHE A 77 -3.18 12.34 14.06
CA PHE A 77 -4.04 11.48 13.25
C PHE A 77 -3.39 10.14 13.00
N THR A 78 -4.19 9.07 12.97
CA THR A 78 -3.72 7.71 12.65
C THR A 78 -4.51 7.17 11.47
N VAL A 79 -3.79 6.82 10.41
CA VAL A 79 -4.31 6.39 9.12
C VAL A 79 -3.96 4.92 8.89
N ASN A 80 -4.93 4.12 8.43
CA ASN A 80 -4.74 2.72 8.10
C ASN A 80 -4.95 2.55 6.59
N ILE A 81 -3.97 2.00 5.91
CA ILE A 81 -3.97 1.75 4.46
C ILE A 81 -4.31 0.28 4.21
N ASN A 82 -5.35 0.04 3.42
CA ASN A 82 -5.76 -1.31 3.05
C ASN A 82 -4.65 -2.02 2.26
N PRO A 83 -4.31 -3.28 2.57
CA PRO A 83 -3.29 -4.03 1.83
C PRO A 83 -3.62 -4.27 0.36
N SER A 84 -4.87 -4.13 -0.07
CA SER A 84 -5.29 -4.25 -1.47
C SER A 84 -5.24 -2.96 -2.28
N ILE A 85 -4.71 -1.86 -1.69
CA ILE A 85 -4.60 -0.59 -2.41
C ILE A 85 -3.72 -0.76 -3.65
N PRO A 86 -4.15 -0.31 -4.82
CA PRO A 86 -3.29 -0.29 -6.00
C PRO A 86 -2.09 0.66 -5.81
N ASP A 87 -0.96 0.29 -6.42
CA ASP A 87 0.21 1.15 -6.43
C ASP A 87 -0.09 2.52 -7.06
N GLU A 88 0.60 3.57 -6.56
CA GLU A 88 0.42 4.97 -7.00
C GLU A 88 -1.02 5.49 -6.86
N THR A 89 -1.80 4.95 -5.92
CA THR A 89 -3.15 5.47 -5.66
C THR A 89 -3.09 6.85 -5.03
N LYS A 90 -3.65 7.84 -5.73
CA LYS A 90 -3.81 9.21 -5.23
C LYS A 90 -4.96 9.28 -4.23
N ILE A 91 -4.67 9.74 -3.01
CA ILE A 91 -5.63 9.89 -1.92
C ILE A 91 -5.84 11.39 -1.67
N GLU A 92 -7.09 11.82 -1.69
CA GLU A 92 -7.49 13.15 -1.29
C GLU A 92 -7.83 13.17 0.20
N PHE A 93 -7.18 14.01 0.95
CA PHE A 93 -7.47 14.28 2.36
C PHE A 93 -8.15 15.64 2.51
N THR A 94 -9.13 15.70 3.39
CA THR A 94 -9.80 16.93 3.78
C THR A 94 -9.56 17.21 5.25
N VAL A 95 -9.04 18.39 5.54
CA VAL A 95 -8.86 18.95 6.89
C VAL A 95 -9.99 19.92 7.17
N THR A 96 -10.80 19.63 8.17
CA THR A 96 -11.89 20.50 8.61
C THR A 96 -11.58 21.02 10.00
N CYS A 97 -11.49 22.34 10.15
CA CYS A 97 -11.37 23.02 11.44
C CYS A 97 -12.71 23.66 11.78
N SER A 98 -13.25 23.42 12.97
CA SER A 98 -14.52 24.02 13.41
C SER A 98 -14.44 24.45 14.88
N ASN A 99 -14.91 25.68 15.17
CA ASN A 99 -15.06 26.18 16.53
C ASN A 99 -16.51 26.09 17.04
N GLY A 100 -17.36 25.35 16.29
CA GLY A 100 -18.78 25.21 16.58
C GLY A 100 -19.69 26.29 15.95
N THR A 101 -19.11 27.44 15.54
CA THR A 101 -19.80 28.52 14.83
C THR A 101 -19.33 28.63 13.39
N ASP A 102 -18.02 28.67 13.22
CA ASP A 102 -17.33 28.77 11.93
C ASP A 102 -16.68 27.45 11.57
N THR A 103 -16.55 27.18 10.26
CA THR A 103 -15.88 26.01 9.72
C THR A 103 -14.96 26.41 8.57
N TRP A 104 -13.75 25.91 8.60
CA TRP A 104 -12.73 26.14 7.56
C TRP A 104 -12.27 24.78 7.03
N THR A 105 -12.13 24.65 5.72
CA THR A 105 -11.77 23.40 5.05
C THR A 105 -10.57 23.63 4.14
N THR A 106 -9.59 22.74 4.24
CA THR A 106 -8.42 22.67 3.35
C THR A 106 -8.26 21.24 2.86
N MET A 107 -7.82 21.05 1.62
CA MET A 107 -7.55 19.74 1.05
C MET A 107 -6.09 19.60 0.70
N PHE A 108 -5.56 18.37 0.79
CA PHE A 108 -4.26 17.99 0.29
C PHE A 108 -4.30 16.58 -0.30
N TYR A 109 -3.27 16.20 -1.04
CA TYR A 109 -3.16 14.90 -1.68
C TYR A 109 -1.89 14.21 -1.26
N GLU A 110 -2.00 12.88 -1.09
CA GLU A 110 -0.87 11.99 -0.92
C GLU A 110 -1.02 10.78 -1.85
N TYR A 111 0.08 10.12 -2.15
CA TYR A 111 0.08 8.88 -2.88
C TYR A 111 0.36 7.72 -1.92
N ALA A 112 -0.36 6.62 -2.11
CA ALA A 112 -0.06 5.37 -1.45
C ALA A 112 0.60 4.40 -2.43
N TYR A 113 1.60 3.68 -1.94
CA TYR A 113 2.44 2.77 -2.71
C TYR A 113 2.22 1.32 -2.32
N ALA A 114 2.32 0.44 -3.32
CA ALA A 114 2.19 -1.00 -3.17
C ALA A 114 3.19 -1.74 -4.07
N PRO A 115 3.52 -3.02 -3.78
CA PRO A 115 4.26 -3.85 -4.70
C PRO A 115 3.39 -4.23 -5.91
N VAL A 116 4.02 -4.34 -7.07
CA VAL A 116 3.41 -4.86 -8.31
C VAL A 116 4.37 -5.88 -8.91
N PHE A 117 3.89 -7.09 -9.15
CA PHE A 117 4.70 -8.15 -9.73
C PHE A 117 4.42 -8.35 -11.20
N VAL A 118 5.49 -8.51 -11.97
CA VAL A 118 5.46 -8.98 -13.37
C VAL A 118 6.26 -10.27 -13.50
N ILE A 119 5.89 -11.10 -14.48
CA ILE A 119 6.63 -12.28 -14.83
C ILE A 119 7.58 -11.95 -15.98
N ASN A 120 8.89 -12.05 -15.72
CA ASN A 120 9.92 -11.78 -16.71
C ASN A 120 10.27 -13.03 -17.54
N ARG A 121 10.23 -14.21 -16.92
CA ARG A 121 10.60 -15.47 -17.58
C ARG A 121 9.81 -16.63 -16.97
N VAL A 122 9.44 -17.56 -17.86
CA VAL A 122 8.94 -18.89 -17.49
C VAL A 122 9.70 -19.92 -18.31
N GLY A 123 10.18 -20.96 -17.67
CA GLY A 123 10.91 -22.03 -18.37
C GLY A 123 11.03 -23.31 -17.56
N MET A 124 11.48 -24.37 -18.21
CA MET A 124 11.79 -25.62 -17.54
C MET A 124 13.13 -25.49 -16.81
N HIS A 125 13.18 -25.87 -15.54
CA HIS A 125 14.39 -25.79 -14.71
C HIS A 125 15.63 -26.42 -15.35
N SER A 126 15.49 -27.53 -16.04
CA SER A 126 16.60 -28.28 -16.67
C SER A 126 16.78 -27.98 -18.16
N ASN A 127 16.02 -27.07 -18.75
CA ASN A 127 15.89 -26.86 -20.20
C ASN A 127 15.51 -28.17 -20.97
N LYS A 128 14.92 -29.13 -20.29
CA LYS A 128 14.45 -30.38 -20.86
C LYS A 128 12.93 -30.40 -20.92
N LEU A 129 12.38 -31.01 -21.95
CA LEU A 129 10.95 -31.26 -22.02
C LEU A 129 10.54 -32.23 -20.91
N ALA A 130 9.40 -31.98 -20.29
CA ALA A 130 8.79 -32.91 -19.35
C ALA A 130 8.39 -34.20 -20.09
N GLN A 131 8.66 -35.35 -19.48
CA GLN A 131 8.36 -36.65 -20.06
C GLN A 131 7.19 -37.32 -19.33
N PRO A 132 6.34 -38.12 -20.03
CA PRO A 132 5.27 -38.89 -19.40
C PRO A 132 5.79 -39.77 -18.26
N GLY A 133 5.17 -39.67 -17.10
CA GLY A 133 5.51 -40.43 -15.90
C GLY A 133 6.77 -39.98 -15.16
N GLU A 134 7.35 -38.85 -15.52
CA GLU A 134 8.53 -38.31 -14.88
C GLU A 134 8.19 -37.04 -14.05
N LYS A 135 9.02 -36.81 -13.04
CA LYS A 135 9.07 -35.56 -12.29
C LYS A 135 9.84 -34.50 -13.09
N SER A 136 9.35 -33.28 -13.07
CA SER A 136 9.97 -32.12 -13.70
C SER A 136 9.81 -30.91 -12.82
N ALA A 137 10.40 -29.78 -13.22
CA ALA A 137 10.25 -28.51 -12.51
C ALA A 137 10.15 -27.34 -13.49
N ILE A 138 9.33 -26.37 -13.12
CA ILE A 138 9.21 -25.08 -13.81
C ILE A 138 9.88 -23.98 -12.98
N GLU A 139 10.62 -23.11 -13.65
CA GLU A 139 11.16 -21.88 -13.07
C GLU A 139 10.37 -20.68 -13.57
N ILE A 140 10.00 -19.83 -12.63
CA ILE A 140 9.29 -18.58 -12.91
C ILE A 140 10.09 -17.43 -12.28
N GLU A 141 10.50 -16.48 -13.09
CA GLU A 141 11.17 -15.26 -12.63
C GLU A 141 10.17 -14.12 -12.55
N PHE A 142 10.04 -13.59 -11.35
CA PHE A 142 9.21 -12.42 -11.02
C PHE A 142 10.08 -11.20 -10.75
N GLU A 143 9.52 -10.02 -10.98
CA GLU A 143 10.11 -8.75 -10.60
C GLU A 143 9.06 -7.88 -9.91
N ASN A 144 9.45 -7.21 -8.81
CA ASN A 144 8.64 -6.18 -8.19
C ASN A 144 8.87 -4.83 -8.90
N VAL A 145 7.96 -4.48 -9.79
CA VAL A 145 7.98 -3.21 -10.52
C VAL A 145 7.16 -2.10 -9.84
N GLY A 146 6.56 -2.39 -8.69
CA GLY A 146 5.82 -1.43 -7.87
C GLY A 146 6.72 -0.51 -7.05
N ASN A 147 6.13 0.36 -6.24
CA ASN A 147 6.83 1.39 -5.47
C ASN A 147 6.95 1.09 -3.96
N ALA A 148 6.58 -0.10 -3.53
CA ALA A 148 6.77 -0.56 -2.15
C ALA A 148 7.47 -1.92 -2.08
N VAL A 149 8.18 -2.17 -0.98
CA VAL A 149 8.77 -3.48 -0.68
C VAL A 149 7.65 -4.48 -0.39
N ALA A 150 7.75 -5.67 -0.95
CA ALA A 150 6.84 -6.78 -0.65
C ALA A 150 7.44 -7.70 0.40
N TYR A 151 6.62 -8.12 1.37
CA TYR A 151 7.01 -9.05 2.41
C TYR A 151 6.14 -10.29 2.40
N ASN A 152 6.75 -11.46 2.70
CA ASN A 152 6.08 -12.75 2.77
C ASN A 152 5.26 -13.05 1.51
N VAL A 153 5.87 -12.84 0.34
CA VAL A 153 5.24 -13.08 -0.96
C VAL A 153 4.99 -14.55 -1.14
N VAL A 154 3.73 -14.94 -1.29
CA VAL A 154 3.32 -16.32 -1.57
C VAL A 154 3.09 -16.48 -3.07
N THR A 155 3.83 -17.39 -3.69
CA THR A 155 3.63 -17.77 -5.08
C THR A 155 2.94 -19.12 -5.11
N GLU A 156 1.78 -19.21 -5.77
CA GLU A 156 1.01 -20.44 -5.91
C GLU A 156 0.90 -20.86 -7.38
N ALA A 157 0.96 -22.16 -7.63
CA ALA A 157 0.81 -22.71 -8.97
C ALA A 157 -0.34 -23.72 -9.02
N TYR A 158 -1.13 -23.62 -10.07
CA TYR A 158 -2.25 -24.51 -10.36
C TYR A 158 -2.18 -24.94 -11.81
N SER A 159 -2.51 -26.20 -12.07
CA SER A 159 -2.72 -26.70 -13.44
C SER A 159 -4.21 -26.91 -13.70
N SER A 160 -4.67 -26.50 -14.87
CA SER A 160 -6.00 -26.84 -15.36
C SER A 160 -6.07 -28.26 -15.94
N SER A 161 -4.91 -28.91 -16.21
CA SER A 161 -4.80 -30.27 -16.70
C SER A 161 -4.68 -31.24 -15.54
N SER A 162 -5.47 -32.32 -15.58
CA SER A 162 -5.37 -33.46 -14.66
C SER A 162 -4.09 -34.28 -14.85
N ASP A 163 -3.36 -34.04 -15.95
CA ASP A 163 -2.12 -34.74 -16.28
C ASP A 163 -0.88 -34.09 -15.66
N ILE A 164 -1.03 -32.92 -15.04
CA ILE A 164 0.02 -32.19 -14.35
C ILE A 164 -0.37 -32.00 -12.87
N GLU A 165 0.46 -32.53 -11.98
CA GLU A 165 0.29 -32.41 -10.53
C GLU A 165 1.52 -31.74 -9.90
N PHE A 166 1.33 -30.55 -9.32
CA PHE A 166 2.39 -29.89 -8.55
C PHE A 166 2.59 -30.59 -7.21
N GLU A 167 3.85 -30.83 -6.81
CA GLU A 167 4.18 -31.41 -5.49
C GLU A 167 4.04 -30.38 -4.39
N ASP A 168 4.66 -29.19 -4.60
CA ASP A 168 4.54 -28.03 -3.73
C ASP A 168 3.80 -26.95 -4.49
N ILE A 169 2.56 -26.70 -4.09
CA ILE A 169 1.70 -25.70 -4.76
C ILE A 169 2.02 -24.25 -4.37
N SER A 170 2.89 -24.06 -3.37
CA SER A 170 3.24 -22.71 -2.90
C SER A 170 4.72 -22.59 -2.54
N ALA A 171 5.27 -21.42 -2.80
CA ALA A 171 6.58 -20.98 -2.34
C ALA A 171 6.46 -19.60 -1.64
N VAL A 172 7.26 -19.39 -0.60
CA VAL A 172 7.27 -18.10 0.14
C VAL A 172 8.62 -17.42 -0.06
N THR A 173 8.58 -16.15 -0.46
CA THR A 173 9.76 -15.26 -0.52
C THR A 173 9.59 -14.19 0.56
N GLU A 174 10.54 -14.11 1.50
CA GLU A 174 10.40 -13.28 2.70
C GLU A 174 10.34 -11.78 2.39
N GLU A 175 11.20 -11.30 1.49
CA GLU A 175 11.27 -9.89 1.09
C GLU A 175 11.63 -9.78 -0.38
N VAL A 176 10.96 -8.85 -1.08
CA VAL A 176 11.29 -8.47 -2.47
C VAL A 176 11.28 -6.96 -2.56
N LYS A 177 12.46 -6.37 -2.73
CA LYS A 177 12.63 -4.91 -2.84
C LYS A 177 12.08 -4.37 -4.16
N VAL A 178 11.87 -3.06 -4.21
CA VAL A 178 11.52 -2.36 -5.45
C VAL A 178 12.61 -2.59 -6.51
N GLY A 179 12.20 -3.04 -7.70
CA GLY A 179 13.10 -3.38 -8.81
C GLY A 179 13.86 -4.70 -8.64
N GLU A 180 13.60 -5.46 -7.59
CA GLU A 180 14.24 -6.77 -7.37
C GLU A 180 13.51 -7.88 -8.09
N SER A 181 14.29 -8.79 -8.70
CA SER A 181 13.79 -10.03 -9.29
C SER A 181 14.11 -11.22 -8.40
N TYR A 182 13.23 -12.22 -8.39
CA TYR A 182 13.43 -13.50 -7.73
C TYR A 182 12.90 -14.66 -8.58
N VAL A 183 13.45 -15.85 -8.37
CA VAL A 183 13.06 -17.07 -9.09
C VAL A 183 12.38 -18.04 -8.14
N VAL A 184 11.23 -18.55 -8.55
CA VAL A 184 10.54 -19.63 -7.89
C VAL A 184 10.66 -20.87 -8.76
N THR A 185 11.07 -22.00 -8.14
CA THR A 185 11.10 -23.33 -8.77
C THR A 185 10.00 -24.18 -8.17
N LEU A 186 9.13 -24.70 -9.01
CA LEU A 186 8.01 -25.53 -8.60
C LEU A 186 8.07 -26.88 -9.26
N ASP A 187 8.12 -27.95 -8.47
CA ASP A 187 8.18 -29.32 -8.89
C ASP A 187 6.80 -29.85 -9.28
N PHE A 188 6.73 -30.61 -10.36
CA PHE A 188 5.49 -31.25 -10.80
C PHE A 188 5.72 -32.62 -11.40
N ASN A 189 4.70 -33.45 -11.37
CA ASN A 189 4.65 -34.75 -11.97
C ASN A 189 3.80 -34.74 -13.25
N VAL A 190 4.24 -35.46 -14.27
CA VAL A 190 3.48 -35.67 -15.50
C VAL A 190 2.86 -37.07 -15.48
N ALA A 191 1.57 -37.20 -15.76
CA ALA A 191 0.88 -38.50 -15.79
C ALA A 191 1.49 -39.42 -16.85
N LYS A 192 1.55 -40.71 -16.54
CA LYS A 192 2.09 -41.75 -17.46
C LYS A 192 1.28 -41.91 -18.74
N SER A 193 0.00 -41.54 -18.70
CA SER A 193 -0.95 -41.62 -19.80
C SER A 193 -0.77 -40.54 -20.88
N VAL A 194 0.06 -39.55 -20.63
CA VAL A 194 0.27 -38.41 -21.53
C VAL A 194 0.99 -38.88 -22.79
N LEU A 195 0.50 -38.46 -23.95
CA LEU A 195 1.17 -38.72 -25.23
C LEU A 195 2.34 -37.77 -25.44
N ILE A 196 3.43 -38.28 -26.00
CA ILE A 196 4.60 -37.43 -26.35
C ILE A 196 4.16 -36.38 -27.35
N GLY A 197 4.50 -35.11 -27.04
CA GLY A 197 4.14 -33.94 -27.84
C GLY A 197 2.84 -33.25 -27.41
N THR A 198 2.21 -33.67 -26.30
CA THR A 198 1.10 -32.96 -25.71
C THR A 198 1.58 -31.59 -25.17
N VAL A 199 0.80 -30.55 -25.43
CA VAL A 199 1.02 -29.17 -24.94
C VAL A 199 0.02 -28.88 -23.83
N PHE A 200 0.48 -28.33 -22.71
CA PHE A 200 -0.32 -27.98 -21.54
C PHE A 200 -0.40 -26.49 -21.37
#